data_0f2a8d534c9bbd59a6f5521b6fced73c
#
_entry.id   0f2a8d534c9bbd59a6f5521b6fced73c
#
_cell.length_a   1.000
_cell.length_b   1.000
_cell.length_c   1.000
_cell.angle_alpha   90.00
_cell.angle_beta   90.00
_cell.angle_gamma   90.00
#
_symmetry.space_group_name_H-M   'P 1'
#
loop_
_entity.id
_entity.type
_entity.pdbx_description
1 polymer ?
#
loop_
_entity_poly.entity_id
_entity_poly.type
_entity_poly.pdbx_seq_one_letter_code
_entity_poly.pdbx_strand_id
1 'polypeptide(L)' 'MDMEEVYLRQITEYLKRQTELQEANNDLLKELLKKAAN' A
#
# COMPACT_ATOMS: atom_id res chain seq x y z
N MET A 1 13.56 18.46 17.94
CA MET A 1 13.32 17.34 17.02
C MET A 1 14.33 17.37 15.91
N ASP A 2 14.95 16.23 15.68
CA ASP A 2 15.89 16.07 14.60
C ASP A 2 15.12 15.97 13.28
N MET A 3 15.53 16.73 12.28
CA MET A 3 14.89 16.73 10.97
C MET A 3 14.97 15.37 10.30
N GLU A 4 16.06 14.63 10.52
CA GLU A 4 16.21 13.28 9.97
C GLU A 4 15.14 12.34 10.51
N GLU A 5 14.83 12.42 11.80
CA GLU A 5 13.78 11.60 12.39
C GLU A 5 12.41 11.93 11.82
N VAL A 6 12.13 13.22 11.59
CA VAL A 6 10.86 13.64 10.99
C VAL A 6 10.72 13.10 9.57
N TYR A 7 11.77 13.19 8.77
CA TYR A 7 11.76 12.65 7.41
C TYR A 7 11.59 11.14 7.39
N LEU A 8 12.29 10.44 8.26
CA LEU A 8 12.17 8.98 8.34
C LEU A 8 10.75 8.55 8.70
N ARG A 9 10.12 9.27 9.63
CA ARG A 9 8.73 9.00 10.02
C ARG A 9 7.78 9.22 8.84
N GLN A 10 7.94 10.33 8.12
CA GLN A 10 7.10 10.64 6.97
C GLN A 10 7.26 9.59 5.85
N ILE A 11 8.48 9.18 5.57
CA ILE A 11 8.75 8.15 4.57
C ILE A 11 8.12 6.82 4.98
N THR A 12 8.27 6.45 6.24
CA THR A 12 7.70 5.21 6.77
C THR A 12 6.18 5.21 6.65
N GLU A 13 5.52 6.32 6.99
CA GLU A 13 4.07 6.44 6.85
C GLU A 13 3.62 6.36 5.40
N TYR A 14 4.36 7.00 4.51
CA TYR A 14 4.07 6.96 3.08
C TYR A 14 4.18 5.52 2.54
N LEU A 15 5.24 4.82 2.87
CA LEU A 15 5.44 3.44 2.44
C LEU A 15 4.35 2.52 3.00
N LYS A 16 3.96 2.74 4.23
CA LYS A 16 2.88 1.96 4.85
C LYS A 16 1.56 2.14 4.08
N ARG A 17 1.22 3.38 3.73
CA ARG A 17 0.03 3.66 2.92
C ARG A 17 0.10 3.00 1.56
N GLN A 18 1.27 3.06 0.92
CA GLN A 18 1.46 2.44 -0.39
C GLN A 18 1.27 0.93 -0.31
N THR A 19 1.78 0.31 0.73
CA THR A 19 1.61 -1.13 0.93
C THR A 19 0.14 -1.50 1.13
N GLU A 20 -0.59 -0.74 1.93
CA GLU A 20 -2.01 -0.97 2.16
C GLU A 20 -2.82 -0.83 0.87
N LEU A 21 -2.52 0.19 0.07
CA LEU A 21 -3.17 0.39 -1.22
C LEU A 21 -2.86 -0.74 -2.20
N GLN A 22 -1.63 -1.23 -2.20
CA GLN A 22 -1.22 -2.37 -3.04
C GLN A 22 -1.97 -3.63 -2.66
N GLU A 23 -2.11 -3.91 -1.37
CA GLU A 23 -2.84 -5.06 -0.90
C GLU A 23 -4.32 -5.01 -1.30
N ALA A 24 -4.96 -3.86 -1.12
CA ALA A 24 -6.34 -3.66 -1.52
C ALA A 24 -6.51 -3.83 -3.03
N ASN A 25 -5.58 -3.29 -3.81
CA ASN A 25 -5.59 -3.40 -5.26
C ASN A 25 -5.41 -4.85 -5.72
N ASN A 26 -4.51 -5.58 -5.08
CA ASN A 26 -4.30 -6.99 -5.38
C ASN A 26 -5.54 -7.84 -5.09
N ASP A 27 -6.24 -7.55 -4.01
CA ASP A 27 -7.47 -8.26 -3.66
C ASP A 27 -8.56 -8.02 -4.70
N LEU A 28 -8.70 -6.77 -5.17
CA LEU A 28 -9.65 -6.45 -6.23
C LEU A 28 -9.30 -7.16 -7.53
N LEU A 29 -8.03 -7.21 -7.89
CA LEU A 29 -7.57 -7.91 -9.08
C LEU A 29 -7.87 -9.40 -9.01
N LYS A 30 -7.66 -10.02 -7.84
CA LYS A 30 -7.98 -11.43 -7.64
C LYS A 30 -9.46 -11.71 -7.83
N GLU A 31 -10.33 -10.84 -7.32
CA GLU A 31 -11.76 -10.97 -7.49
C GLU A 31 -12.18 -10.84 -8.95
N LEU A 32 -11.60 -9.88 -9.66
CA LEU A 32 -11.87 -9.70 -11.08
C LEU A 32 -11.44 -10.90 -11.91
N LEU A 33 -10.27 -11.47 -11.60
CA LEU A 33 -9.77 -12.66 -12.27
C LEU A 33 -10.68 -13.86 -12.04
N LYS A 34 -11.19 -14.03 -10.83
CA LYS A 34 -12.13 -15.10 -10.53
C LYS A 34 -13.42 -14.95 -11.34
N LYS A 35 -13.95 -13.75 -11.45
CA LYS A 35 -15.16 -13.49 -12.23
C LYS A 35 -14.93 -13.71 -13.71
N ALA A 36 -13.77 -13.33 -14.21
CA ALA A 36 -13.41 -13.53 -15.61
C ALA A 36 -13.17 -14.99 -15.95
N ALA A 37 -12.71 -15.80 -14.99
CA ALA A 37 -12.43 -17.22 -15.19
C ALA A 37 -13.67 -18.09 -15.12
N ASN A 38 -14.77 -17.55 -14.59
CA ASN A 38 -16.04 -18.28 -14.54
C ASN A 38 -16.80 -18.11 -15.88
#